data_620ee470fea67fe478ad00adb2c124ed
#
_entry.id   620ee470fea67fe478ad00adb2c124ed
#
_cell.length_a   1.000
_cell.length_b   1.000
_cell.length_c   1.000
_cell.angle_alpha   90.00
_cell.angle_beta   90.00
_cell.angle_gamma   90.00
#
_symmetry.space_group_name_H-M   'P 1'
#
loop_
_entity.id
_entity.type
_entity.pdbx_description
1 polymer ?
#
loop_
_entity_poly.entity_id
_entity_poly.type
_entity_poly.pdbx_seq_one_letter_code
_entity_poly.pdbx_strand_id
1 'polypeptide(L)'
;MSEKPSTTLPATVEKIIKPPFPSEPEKAQIAVHGADHLYRELRIENTLTDQNGDTVRLKPGAEVEVTIAAEPDAIAKGDEKKNTQGA
;
A
#
# COMPACT_ATOMS: atom_id res chain seq x y z
N MET A 1 -13.89 21.28 2.75
CA MET A 1 -13.83 20.02 2.57
C MET A 1 -12.86 19.39 3.44
N SER A 2 -13.16 18.36 3.98
CA SER A 2 -12.27 17.72 4.90
C SER A 2 -11.46 16.67 4.17
N GLU A 3 -10.25 16.52 4.58
CA GLU A 3 -9.39 15.51 4.04
C GLU A 3 -9.46 14.27 4.89
N LYS A 4 -9.23 13.14 4.27
CA LYS A 4 -9.20 11.90 5.00
C LYS A 4 -7.91 11.79 5.80
N PRO A 5 -7.97 11.31 7.03
CA PRO A 5 -6.74 10.99 7.75
C PRO A 5 -5.94 9.97 6.96
N SER A 6 -4.65 10.19 6.87
CA SER A 6 -3.83 9.30 6.06
C SER A 6 -2.41 9.25 6.59
N THR A 7 -1.70 8.22 6.17
CA THR A 7 -0.28 8.11 6.41
C THR A 7 0.36 7.54 5.16
N THR A 8 1.59 7.95 4.89
CA THR A 8 2.32 7.51 3.72
C THR A 8 3.66 6.95 4.17
N LEU A 9 3.97 5.77 3.70
CA LEU A 9 5.22 5.11 4.03
C LEU A 9 6.01 4.84 2.78
N PRO A 10 7.33 5.00 2.81
CA PRO A 10 8.15 4.63 1.66
C PRO A 10 8.19 3.12 1.51
N ALA A 11 8.37 2.67 0.29
CA ALA A 11 8.37 1.25 0.01
C ALA A 11 9.22 0.99 -1.23
N THR A 12 9.56 -0.28 -1.43
CA THR A 12 10.35 -0.70 -2.58
C THR A 12 9.68 -1.92 -3.21
N VAL A 13 9.61 -1.94 -4.53
CA VAL A 13 9.10 -3.10 -5.23
C VAL A 13 10.17 -4.18 -5.21
N GLU A 14 9.88 -5.30 -4.53
CA GLU A 14 10.84 -6.38 -4.40
C GLU A 14 10.91 -7.23 -5.65
N LYS A 15 9.76 -7.58 -6.20
CA LYS A 15 9.73 -8.42 -7.38
C LYS A 15 8.37 -8.36 -8.02
N ILE A 16 8.31 -8.83 -9.25
CA ILE A 16 7.06 -8.95 -9.99
C ILE A 16 6.75 -10.44 -10.09
N ILE A 17 5.56 -10.80 -9.68
CA ILE A 17 5.13 -12.20 -9.67
C ILE A 17 4.21 -12.41 -10.86
N LYS A 18 4.62 -13.29 -11.76
CA LYS A 18 3.82 -13.58 -12.94
C LYS A 18 2.92 -14.76 -12.66
N PRO A 19 1.64 -14.64 -13.01
CA PRO A 19 0.73 -15.75 -12.78
C PRO A 19 0.99 -16.87 -13.76
N PRO A 20 0.55 -18.09 -13.43
CA PRO A 20 0.72 -19.22 -14.35
C PRO A 20 -0.16 -19.12 -15.58
N PHE A 21 -1.21 -18.33 -15.54
CA PHE A 21 -2.13 -18.21 -16.67
C PHE A 21 -2.02 -16.83 -17.27
N PRO A 22 -1.89 -16.74 -18.61
CA PRO A 22 -1.70 -15.42 -19.23
C PRO A 22 -2.87 -14.46 -19.03
N SER A 23 -4.05 -14.99 -18.74
CA SER A 23 -5.22 -14.12 -18.58
C SER A 23 -5.23 -13.39 -17.25
N GLU A 24 -4.36 -13.76 -16.33
CA GLU A 24 -4.35 -13.11 -15.02
C GLU A 24 -3.30 -12.02 -14.99
N PRO A 25 -3.56 -10.94 -14.26
CA PRO A 25 -2.58 -9.86 -14.18
C PRO A 25 -1.41 -10.26 -13.31
N GLU A 26 -0.25 -9.71 -13.63
CA GLU A 26 0.91 -9.90 -12.76
C GLU A 26 0.74 -9.09 -11.49
N LYS A 27 1.44 -9.49 -10.44
CA LYS A 27 1.38 -8.83 -9.16
C LYS A 27 2.72 -8.21 -8.83
N ALA A 28 2.69 -7.10 -8.11
CA ALA A 28 3.91 -6.50 -7.59
C ALA A 28 3.98 -6.79 -6.10
N GLN A 29 5.12 -7.31 -5.66
CA GLN A 29 5.34 -7.52 -4.23
C GLN A 29 6.16 -6.36 -3.71
N ILE A 30 5.63 -5.68 -2.70
CA ILE A 30 6.15 -4.42 -2.24
C ILE A 30 6.53 -4.57 -0.78
N ALA A 31 7.75 -4.15 -0.44
CA ALA A 31 8.22 -4.15 0.93
C ALA A 31 8.07 -2.73 1.48
N VAL A 32 7.29 -2.59 2.53
CA VAL A 32 6.99 -1.28 3.11
C VAL A 32 8.00 -1.00 4.22
N HIS A 33 8.73 0.10 4.08
CA HIS A 33 9.72 0.49 5.06
C HIS A 33 9.04 1.11 6.27
N GLY A 34 9.53 0.78 7.44
CA GLY A 34 8.96 1.34 8.65
C GLY A 34 7.78 0.58 9.21
N ALA A 35 7.31 -0.43 8.48
CA ALA A 35 6.25 -1.27 9.00
C ALA A 35 6.85 -2.38 9.85
N ASP A 36 5.98 -3.08 10.56
CA ASP A 36 6.40 -4.21 11.38
C ASP A 36 7.15 -5.21 10.50
N HIS A 37 8.31 -5.63 10.95
CA HIS A 37 9.20 -6.42 10.11
C HIS A 37 8.60 -7.77 9.71
N LEU A 38 7.59 -8.26 10.41
CA LEU A 38 6.95 -9.52 10.06
C LEU A 38 5.85 -9.37 9.02
N TYR A 39 5.32 -8.17 8.84
CA TYR A 39 4.12 -8.01 8.03
C TYR A 39 4.19 -6.80 7.12
N ARG A 40 5.36 -6.53 6.57
CA ARG A 40 5.51 -5.32 5.79
C ARG A 40 5.42 -5.54 4.29
N GLU A 41 5.01 -6.73 3.85
CA GLU A 41 4.90 -7.00 2.42
C GLU A 41 3.48 -6.85 1.97
N LEU A 42 3.32 -6.26 0.78
CA LEU A 42 2.05 -6.12 0.12
C LEU A 42 2.14 -6.74 -1.26
N ARG A 43 1.03 -7.26 -1.75
CA ARG A 43 0.94 -7.72 -3.13
C ARG A 43 -0.26 -7.06 -3.76
N ILE A 44 -0.03 -6.38 -4.87
CA ILE A 44 -1.08 -5.69 -5.59
C ILE A 44 -0.98 -6.05 -7.06
N GLU A 45 -2.06 -5.86 -7.78
CA GLU A 45 -1.98 -5.96 -9.22
C GLU A 45 -1.06 -4.88 -9.74
N ASN A 46 -0.15 -5.27 -10.63
CA ASN A 46 0.84 -4.33 -11.12
C ASN A 46 0.29 -3.53 -12.29
N THR A 47 -0.73 -2.74 -12.00
CA THR A 47 -1.41 -1.92 -12.99
C THR A 47 -1.74 -0.59 -12.34
N LEU A 48 -1.11 0.46 -12.82
CA LEU A 48 -1.34 1.79 -12.31
C LEU A 48 -1.78 2.68 -13.46
N THR A 49 -2.45 3.76 -13.14
CA THR A 49 -2.87 4.74 -14.14
C THR A 49 -2.11 6.03 -13.87
N ASP A 50 -1.41 6.52 -14.88
CA ASP A 50 -0.67 7.76 -14.70
C ASP A 50 -1.59 8.95 -14.92
N GLN A 51 -1.03 10.16 -14.81
CA GLN A 51 -1.85 11.35 -14.87
C GLN A 51 -2.45 11.59 -16.24
N ASN A 52 -1.94 10.90 -17.26
CA ASN A 52 -2.48 11.01 -18.61
C ASN A 52 -3.55 9.96 -18.89
N GLY A 53 -3.84 9.12 -17.90
CA GLY A 53 -4.80 8.05 -18.08
C GLY A 53 -4.24 6.78 -18.67
N ASP A 54 -2.95 6.71 -18.89
CA ASP A 54 -2.33 5.52 -19.45
C ASP A 54 -2.03 4.51 -18.37
N THR A 55 -2.10 3.24 -18.74
CA THR A 55 -1.78 2.15 -17.83
C THR A 55 -0.28 1.94 -17.82
N VAL A 56 0.29 1.92 -16.63
CA VAL A 56 1.73 1.73 -16.47
C VAL A 56 1.97 0.65 -15.43
N ARG A 57 3.21 0.15 -15.35
CA ARG A 57 3.58 -0.92 -14.45
C ARG A 57 4.82 -0.55 -13.68
N LEU A 58 4.91 -1.11 -12.48
CA LEU A 58 6.09 -0.95 -11.66
C LEU A 58 7.19 -1.91 -12.11
N LYS A 59 8.42 -1.54 -11.83
CA LYS A 59 9.58 -2.37 -12.12
C LYS A 59 10.18 -2.88 -10.83
N PRO A 60 10.83 -4.04 -10.84
CA PRO A 60 11.55 -4.49 -9.64
C PRO A 60 12.60 -3.46 -9.23
N GLY A 61 12.72 -3.23 -7.94
CA GLY A 61 13.65 -2.25 -7.41
C GLY A 61 13.13 -0.83 -7.37
N ALA A 62 11.92 -0.58 -7.87
CA ALA A 62 11.37 0.78 -7.91
C ALA A 62 11.06 1.26 -6.51
N GLU A 63 11.32 2.54 -6.26
CA GLU A 63 10.93 3.17 -5.03
C GLU A 63 9.52 3.70 -5.19
N VAL A 64 8.66 3.39 -4.24
CA VAL A 64 7.25 3.77 -4.30
C VAL A 64 6.81 4.27 -2.94
N GLU A 65 5.58 4.74 -2.88
CA GLU A 65 4.96 5.18 -1.63
C GLU A 65 3.67 4.42 -1.44
N VAL A 66 3.39 4.03 -0.21
CA VAL A 66 2.15 3.37 0.15
C VAL A 66 1.38 4.32 1.04
N THR A 67 0.19 4.68 0.62
CA THR A 67 -0.64 5.61 1.37
C THR A 67 -1.88 4.89 1.86
N ILE A 68 -2.16 5.04 3.15
CA ILE A 68 -3.37 4.50 3.74
C ILE A 68 -4.23 5.68 4.17
N ALA A 69 -5.44 5.74 3.65
CA ALA A 69 -6.37 6.81 3.98
C ALA A 69 -7.65 6.17 4.50
N ALA A 70 -8.22 6.78 5.54
CA ALA A 70 -9.40 6.23 6.16
C ALA A 70 -10.56 7.19 6.01
N GLU A 71 -11.76 6.64 5.91
CA GLU A 71 -12.94 7.46 5.96
C GLU A 71 -13.04 8.08 7.35
N PRO A 72 -13.56 9.30 7.46
CA PRO A 72 -13.59 9.96 8.77
C PRO A 72 -14.34 9.19 9.84
N ASP A 73 -15.36 8.43 9.46
CA ASP A 73 -16.11 7.67 10.45
C ASP A 73 -15.51 6.31 10.73
N ALA A 74 -14.38 6.00 10.14
CA ALA A 74 -13.74 4.71 10.33
C ALA A 74 -12.55 4.77 11.28
N ILE A 75 -12.34 5.90 11.95
CA ILE A 75 -11.18 6.08 12.81
C ILE A 75 -11.60 6.23 14.25
N ALA A 76 -10.65 6.01 15.15
CA ALA A 76 -10.83 6.25 16.56
C ALA A 76 -9.88 7.34 16.99
N LYS A 77 -10.23 8.03 18.07
CA LYS A 77 -9.35 9.07 18.59
C LYS A 77 -8.10 8.46 19.14
N GLY A 78 -6.98 8.98 18.73
CA GLY A 78 -5.71 8.39 19.13
C GLY A 78 -5.35 8.61 20.56
N ASP A 79 -5.91 9.62 21.19
CA ASP A 79 -5.56 9.89 22.57
C ASP A 79 -6.27 9.00 23.54
N GLU A 80 -7.11 8.15 23.08
CA GLU A 80 -7.78 7.27 23.95
C GLU A 80 -6.97 6.16 24.38
N LYS A 81 -6.05 6.24 24.37
CA LYS A 81 -5.21 5.47 24.92
C LYS A 81 -5.29 4.29 25.38
N LYS A 82 -5.68 4.24 25.53
CA LYS A 82 -5.74 3.43 26.07
C LYS A 82 -6.00 2.43 25.60
N ASN A 83 -6.25 2.73 25.32
CA ASN A 83 -6.47 1.93 25.06
C ASN A 83 -6.21 0.99 24.77
N THR A 84 -6.28 0.99 24.94
CA THR A 84 -6.10 0.33 24.81
C THR A 84 -6.00 -0.73 24.61
N GLN A 85 -6.16 -0.84 24.66
CA GLN A 85 -6.12 -1.66 24.59
C GLN A 85 -6.06 -2.56 24.65
N GLY A 86 -6.04 -2.60 24.78
CA GLY A 86 -6.13 -3.38 24.97
C GLY A 86 -6.25 -3.88 25.27
N ALA A 87 -6.55 -3.70 25.61
CA ALA A 87 -6.73 -4.21 25.92
C ALA A 87 -6.78 -4.51 25.97
#